data_d162a7cfd25a417a8c7a7b5649c49231
#
_entry.id   d162a7cfd25a417a8c7a7b5649c49231
#
_cell.length_a   1.000
_cell.length_b   1.000
_cell.length_c   1.000
_cell.angle_alpha   90.00
_cell.angle_beta   90.00
_cell.angle_gamma   90.00
#
_symmetry.space_group_name_H-M   'P 1'
#
loop_
_entity.id
_entity.type
_entity.pdbx_description
1 polymer ?
#
loop_
_entity_poly.entity_id
_entity_poly.type
_entity_poly.pdbx_seq_one_letter_code
_entity_poly.pdbx_strand_id
1 'polypeptide(L)'
;MTNAEILAEFPKLRVLVAGDVCLDRWCHYDPALADRSRETGIPRIAVVSTEVTAGAAGTVANNVAALGGRVAVLGLVGEDGFGYELGSALAARGIASDLLVRAAGIPTFTYTKLMRCDTGEEDLPRVDFIHARALPAAVDGEMVERLERAAPEFDVILVSDQAETGQGGVVTAAMREALARIAAAQPETVIWVDSRLRAEHFRDVIVKPNRSEADAASLRALGRVDYAELRRHMRARFLVVTDAGAGALVVGDGDAVVVPTRTVENPVDICGAGDSFSAGAAMALKVTGDAVAAARFGNLVASITIMKKGTGTASPEGILAAC
;
A
#
# COMPACT_ATOMS: atom_id res chain seq x y z
N MET A 1 -4.87 -19.53 17.32
CA MET A 1 -4.78 -18.24 18.06
C MET A 1 -6.07 -17.45 17.81
N THR A 2 -6.57 -16.78 18.83
CA THR A 2 -7.68 -15.83 18.76
C THR A 2 -7.19 -14.49 18.20
N ASN A 3 -8.13 -13.65 17.71
CA ASN A 3 -7.77 -12.30 17.24
C ASN A 3 -7.13 -11.45 18.37
N ALA A 4 -7.55 -11.63 19.61
CA ALA A 4 -6.95 -10.95 20.76
C ALA A 4 -5.47 -11.37 20.98
N GLU A 5 -5.16 -12.65 20.86
CA GLU A 5 -3.78 -13.15 20.98
C GLU A 5 -2.91 -12.65 19.83
N ILE A 6 -3.45 -12.59 18.60
CA ILE A 6 -2.75 -12.05 17.44
C ILE A 6 -2.42 -10.56 17.64
N LEU A 7 -3.42 -9.76 18.03
CA LEU A 7 -3.26 -8.32 18.30
C LEU A 7 -2.26 -8.02 19.42
N ALA A 8 -2.18 -8.87 20.45
CA ALA A 8 -1.25 -8.69 21.55
C ALA A 8 0.24 -8.79 21.13
N GLU A 9 0.53 -9.45 20.01
CA GLU A 9 1.88 -9.56 19.46
C GLU A 9 2.27 -8.38 18.54
N PHE A 10 1.32 -7.67 17.94
CA PHE A 10 1.59 -6.59 16.98
C PHE A 10 2.50 -5.48 17.50
N PRO A 11 2.39 -5.00 18.76
CA PRO A 11 3.31 -3.97 19.29
C PRO A 11 4.78 -4.40 19.37
N LYS A 12 5.06 -5.69 19.28
CA LYS A 12 6.42 -6.24 19.28
C LYS A 12 7.02 -6.25 17.87
N LEU A 13 6.19 -6.25 16.82
CA LEU A 13 6.63 -6.35 15.44
C LEU A 13 7.24 -5.04 14.95
N ARG A 14 8.36 -5.17 14.25
CA ARG A 14 9.00 -4.11 13.46
C ARG A 14 8.63 -4.34 12.00
N VAL A 15 7.95 -3.38 11.40
CA VAL A 15 7.40 -3.46 10.05
C VAL A 15 8.04 -2.40 9.17
N LEU A 16 8.65 -2.82 8.06
CA LEU A 16 9.08 -1.91 7.00
C LEU A 16 7.99 -1.87 5.93
N VAL A 17 7.52 -0.69 5.58
CA VAL A 17 6.70 -0.49 4.38
C VAL A 17 7.56 0.15 3.32
N ALA A 18 7.82 -0.57 2.24
CA ALA A 18 8.70 -0.15 1.15
C ALA A 18 7.94 0.02 -0.16
N GLY A 19 8.28 1.03 -0.96
CA GLY A 19 7.68 1.19 -2.27
C GLY A 19 7.19 2.61 -2.56
N ASP A 20 6.15 2.69 -3.39
CA ASP A 20 5.58 3.96 -3.85
C ASP A 20 4.82 4.62 -2.69
N VAL A 21 5.44 5.61 -2.06
CA VAL A 21 4.79 6.48 -1.08
C VAL A 21 4.33 7.75 -1.76
N CYS A 22 3.10 8.16 -1.52
CA CYS A 22 2.55 9.39 -2.09
C CYS A 22 1.89 10.26 -1.03
N LEU A 23 1.58 11.48 -1.42
CA LEU A 23 0.76 12.41 -0.66
C LEU A 23 -0.63 12.47 -1.28
N ASP A 24 -1.64 12.04 -0.54
CA ASP A 24 -3.03 12.28 -0.91
C ASP A 24 -3.46 13.64 -0.37
N ARG A 25 -4.00 14.50 -1.24
CA ARG A 25 -4.46 15.85 -0.91
C ARG A 25 -5.92 16.03 -1.32
N TRP A 26 -6.74 16.47 -0.38
CA TRP A 26 -8.11 16.93 -0.61
C TRP A 26 -8.13 18.45 -0.49
N CYS A 27 -8.19 19.13 -1.62
CA CYS A 27 -8.22 20.58 -1.70
C CYS A 27 -9.67 21.04 -1.79
N HIS A 28 -10.20 21.57 -0.69
CA HIS A 28 -11.57 22.10 -0.64
C HIS A 28 -11.61 23.49 -1.28
N TYR A 29 -12.35 23.62 -2.36
CA TYR A 29 -12.50 24.89 -3.06
C TYR A 29 -13.91 25.47 -2.87
N ASP A 30 -14.00 26.80 -2.86
CA ASP A 30 -15.26 27.52 -2.78
C ASP A 30 -15.67 28.03 -4.17
N PRO A 31 -16.74 27.49 -4.79
CA PRO A 31 -17.20 27.94 -6.08
C PRO A 31 -17.72 29.41 -6.06
N ALA A 32 -18.12 29.94 -4.90
CA ALA A 32 -18.53 31.36 -4.77
C ALA A 32 -17.33 32.31 -4.93
N LEU A 33 -16.12 31.85 -4.75
CA LEU A 33 -14.86 32.59 -4.97
C LEU A 33 -14.28 32.38 -6.37
N ALA A 34 -15.01 31.68 -7.24
CA ALA A 34 -14.60 31.49 -8.63
C ALA A 34 -14.42 32.85 -9.35
N ASP A 35 -13.30 32.98 -10.04
CA ASP A 35 -12.95 34.19 -10.79
C ASP A 35 -12.07 33.81 -11.98
N ARG A 36 -11.66 34.78 -12.76
CA ARG A 36 -10.73 34.62 -13.85
C ARG A 36 -9.37 35.20 -13.48
N SER A 37 -8.31 34.54 -13.96
CA SER A 37 -6.96 35.10 -13.89
C SER A 37 -6.95 36.46 -14.62
N ARG A 38 -6.45 37.48 -13.97
CA ARG A 38 -6.31 38.82 -14.56
C ARG A 38 -5.34 38.86 -15.72
N GLU A 39 -4.40 37.92 -15.75
CA GLU A 39 -3.35 37.88 -16.79
C GLU A 39 -3.80 37.07 -18.02
N THR A 40 -4.50 35.96 -17.82
CA THR A 40 -4.80 34.99 -18.90
C THR A 40 -6.29 34.91 -19.24
N GLY A 41 -7.18 35.41 -18.36
CA GLY A 41 -8.62 35.26 -18.50
C GLY A 41 -9.13 33.82 -18.27
N ILE A 42 -8.24 32.86 -17.97
CA ILE A 42 -8.63 31.47 -17.70
C ILE A 42 -9.31 31.39 -16.32
N PRO A 43 -10.39 30.59 -16.16
CA PRO A 43 -11.01 30.36 -14.86
C PRO A 43 -10.00 29.86 -13.83
N ARG A 44 -10.05 30.37 -12.61
CA ARG A 44 -9.24 29.91 -11.47
C ARG A 44 -10.12 29.26 -10.42
N ILE A 45 -9.56 28.31 -9.71
CA ILE A 45 -10.17 27.62 -8.59
C ILE A 45 -9.59 28.20 -7.30
N ALA A 46 -10.44 28.63 -6.36
CA ALA A 46 -10.03 29.18 -5.08
C ALA A 46 -10.10 28.11 -3.99
N VAL A 47 -8.97 27.47 -3.71
CA VAL A 47 -8.85 26.49 -2.61
C VAL A 47 -8.80 27.25 -1.28
N VAL A 48 -9.67 26.91 -0.35
CA VAL A 48 -9.82 27.55 0.96
C VAL A 48 -9.27 26.72 2.12
N SER A 49 -9.18 25.39 1.94
CA SER A 49 -8.53 24.50 2.90
C SER A 49 -7.99 23.26 2.21
N THR A 50 -7.03 22.61 2.86
CA THR A 50 -6.41 21.37 2.36
C THR A 50 -6.27 20.37 3.50
N GLU A 51 -6.71 19.14 3.25
CA GLU A 51 -6.43 17.98 4.10
C GLU A 51 -5.42 17.09 3.40
N VAL A 52 -4.49 16.52 4.16
CA VAL A 52 -3.43 15.66 3.62
C VAL A 52 -3.30 14.37 4.41
N THR A 53 -2.95 13.30 3.73
CA THR A 53 -2.54 12.02 4.33
C THR A 53 -1.48 11.33 3.49
N ALA A 54 -0.71 10.44 4.11
CA ALA A 54 0.20 9.58 3.38
C ALA A 54 -0.61 8.49 2.66
N GLY A 55 -0.43 8.36 1.35
CA GLY A 55 -1.12 7.43 0.46
C GLY A 55 -0.22 6.33 -0.09
N ALA A 56 -0.78 5.38 -0.82
CA ALA A 56 -0.11 4.17 -1.33
C ALA A 56 0.64 3.41 -0.21
N ALA A 57 1.98 3.28 -0.27
CA ALA A 57 2.76 2.73 0.85
C ALA A 57 2.46 3.43 2.19
N GLY A 58 2.15 4.73 2.16
CA GLY A 58 1.72 5.48 3.34
C GLY A 58 0.39 5.01 3.92
N THR A 59 -0.58 4.61 3.07
CA THR A 59 -1.84 4.00 3.53
C THR A 59 -1.58 2.68 4.24
N VAL A 60 -0.71 1.84 3.69
CA VAL A 60 -0.29 0.58 4.35
C VAL A 60 0.35 0.87 5.70
N ALA A 61 1.29 1.85 5.76
CA ALA A 61 1.96 2.24 7.00
C ALA A 61 0.97 2.80 8.06
N ASN A 62 0.00 3.61 7.64
CA ASN A 62 -1.07 4.11 8.51
C ASN A 62 -1.87 2.96 9.14
N ASN A 63 -2.17 1.90 8.37
CA ASN A 63 -2.88 0.72 8.87
C ASN A 63 -2.02 -0.09 9.84
N VAL A 64 -0.73 -0.29 9.54
CA VAL A 64 0.22 -0.95 10.46
C VAL A 64 0.30 -0.21 11.79
N ALA A 65 0.49 1.13 11.75
CA ALA A 65 0.55 1.96 12.95
C ALA A 65 -0.75 1.90 13.77
N ALA A 66 -1.91 1.98 13.09
CA ALA A 66 -3.22 1.93 13.73
C ALA A 66 -3.50 0.56 14.41
N LEU A 67 -2.97 -0.53 13.86
CA LEU A 67 -3.03 -1.87 14.45
C LEU A 67 -2.01 -2.08 15.59
N GLY A 68 -1.15 -1.10 15.86
CA GLY A 68 -0.17 -1.11 16.95
C GLY A 68 1.24 -1.59 16.56
N GLY A 69 1.54 -1.88 15.30
CA GLY A 69 2.87 -2.25 14.82
C GLY A 69 3.85 -1.05 14.83
N ARG A 70 5.14 -1.34 15.04
CA ARG A 70 6.21 -0.33 14.90
C ARG A 70 6.62 -0.25 13.46
N VAL A 71 6.36 0.89 12.81
CA VAL A 71 6.49 1.02 11.36
C VAL A 71 7.50 2.08 10.94
N ALA A 72 8.29 1.74 9.91
CA ALA A 72 9.12 2.65 9.15
C ALA A 72 8.75 2.59 7.66
N VAL A 73 8.97 3.69 6.94
CA VAL A 73 8.70 3.78 5.49
C VAL A 73 9.99 3.98 4.73
N LEU A 74 10.22 3.14 3.71
CA LEU A 74 11.25 3.28 2.68
C LEU A 74 10.57 3.64 1.35
N GLY A 75 10.89 4.78 0.80
CA GLY A 75 10.31 5.27 -0.46
C GLY A 75 11.07 6.48 -0.96
N LEU A 76 10.57 7.07 -2.04
CA LEU A 76 11.18 8.24 -2.66
C LEU A 76 10.30 9.46 -2.44
N VAL A 77 10.90 10.57 -2.05
CA VAL A 77 10.24 11.88 -1.95
C VAL A 77 11.09 12.94 -2.66
N GLY A 78 10.42 13.92 -3.22
CA GLY A 78 11.07 15.11 -3.77
C GLY A 78 11.60 16.04 -2.69
N GLU A 79 12.55 16.90 -3.06
CA GLU A 79 12.96 18.06 -2.26
C GLU A 79 12.00 19.23 -2.53
N ASP A 80 10.70 19.04 -2.23
CA ASP A 80 9.62 19.97 -2.51
C ASP A 80 8.65 20.12 -1.33
N GLY A 81 7.67 21.03 -1.46
CA GLY A 81 6.68 21.28 -0.41
C GLY A 81 5.81 20.07 -0.11
N PHE A 82 5.51 19.24 -1.11
CA PHE A 82 4.73 18.02 -0.92
C PHE A 82 5.49 16.95 -0.14
N GLY A 83 6.82 16.86 -0.32
CA GLY A 83 7.68 16.00 0.48
C GLY A 83 7.75 16.43 1.96
N TYR A 84 7.65 17.74 2.23
CA TYR A 84 7.52 18.25 3.59
C TYR A 84 6.16 17.90 4.22
N GLU A 85 5.05 18.12 3.48
CA GLU A 85 3.69 17.74 3.92
C GLU A 85 3.58 16.23 4.20
N LEU A 86 4.15 15.40 3.31
CA LEU A 86 4.18 13.93 3.48
C LEU A 86 4.95 13.53 4.73
N GLY A 87 6.15 14.08 4.94
CA GLY A 87 6.94 13.81 6.15
C GLY A 87 6.19 14.20 7.44
N SER A 88 5.49 15.34 7.41
CA SER A 88 4.66 15.79 8.53
C SER A 88 3.47 14.86 8.78
N ALA A 89 2.81 14.38 7.72
CA ALA A 89 1.69 13.44 7.82
C ALA A 89 2.12 12.09 8.41
N LEU A 90 3.29 11.57 8.02
CA LEU A 90 3.87 10.34 8.59
C LEU A 90 4.23 10.53 10.06
N ALA A 91 4.91 11.63 10.40
CA ALA A 91 5.29 11.93 11.78
C ALA A 91 4.09 12.06 12.72
N ALA A 92 2.98 12.68 12.27
CA ALA A 92 1.74 12.80 13.02
C ALA A 92 1.10 11.44 13.40
N ARG A 93 1.46 10.37 12.68
CA ARG A 93 1.03 8.99 12.93
C ARG A 93 2.08 8.15 13.66
N GLY A 94 3.22 8.75 14.07
CA GLY A 94 4.32 8.03 14.71
C GLY A 94 5.06 7.07 13.77
N ILE A 95 4.99 7.31 12.46
CA ILE A 95 5.64 6.50 11.42
C ILE A 95 7.04 7.03 11.18
N ALA A 96 8.07 6.18 11.35
CA ALA A 96 9.45 6.56 11.09
C ALA A 96 9.69 6.76 9.58
N SER A 97 10.31 7.88 9.21
CA SER A 97 10.54 8.29 7.82
C SER A 97 12.02 8.52 7.48
N ASP A 98 12.93 8.08 8.34
CA ASP A 98 14.38 8.27 8.16
C ASP A 98 14.97 7.47 6.99
N LEU A 99 14.25 6.42 6.54
CA LEU A 99 14.63 5.62 5.40
C LEU A 99 14.16 6.20 4.06
N LEU A 100 13.36 7.28 4.05
CA LEU A 100 12.98 7.94 2.81
C LEU A 100 14.19 8.49 2.07
N VAL A 101 14.31 8.16 0.79
CA VAL A 101 15.30 8.76 -0.12
C VAL A 101 14.76 10.11 -0.60
N ARG A 102 15.55 11.16 -0.48
CA ARG A 102 15.21 12.49 -0.99
C ARG A 102 15.95 12.72 -2.30
N ALA A 103 15.24 13.10 -3.35
CA ALA A 103 15.85 13.33 -4.66
C ALA A 103 15.44 14.68 -5.24
N ALA A 104 16.44 15.53 -5.52
CA ALA A 104 16.23 16.77 -6.26
C ALA A 104 15.77 16.48 -7.69
N GLY A 105 14.83 17.28 -8.20
CA GLY A 105 14.33 17.17 -9.58
C GLY A 105 13.36 16.02 -9.85
N ILE A 106 13.00 15.23 -8.84
CA ILE A 106 11.91 14.27 -8.89
C ILE A 106 10.79 14.81 -8.00
N PRO A 107 9.57 15.04 -8.52
CA PRO A 107 8.48 15.52 -7.68
C PRO A 107 8.05 14.45 -6.69
N THR A 108 7.64 14.87 -5.49
CA THR A 108 6.94 13.97 -4.56
C THR A 108 5.65 13.47 -5.22
N PHE A 109 5.48 12.16 -5.27
CA PHE A 109 4.28 11.54 -5.81
C PHE A 109 3.05 12.04 -5.04
N THR A 110 2.11 12.71 -5.73
CA THR A 110 0.99 13.39 -5.08
C THR A 110 -0.27 13.25 -5.92
N TYR A 111 -1.36 12.87 -5.27
CA TYR A 111 -2.70 12.88 -5.82
C TYR A 111 -3.49 14.04 -5.20
N THR A 112 -3.94 15.01 -6.02
CA THR A 112 -4.70 16.15 -5.54
C THR A 112 -6.13 16.09 -6.05
N LYS A 113 -7.08 15.85 -5.17
CA LYS A 113 -8.53 15.91 -5.43
C LYS A 113 -9.06 17.30 -5.12
N LEU A 114 -9.90 17.80 -6.01
CA LEU A 114 -10.57 19.10 -5.85
C LEU A 114 -12.00 18.85 -5.38
N MET A 115 -12.28 19.21 -4.13
CA MET A 115 -13.53 18.93 -3.43
C MET A 115 -14.32 20.24 -3.27
N ARG A 116 -15.58 20.25 -3.65
CA ARG A 116 -16.45 21.41 -3.36
C ARG A 116 -16.69 21.53 -1.86
N CYS A 117 -16.50 22.72 -1.30
CA CYS A 117 -16.69 22.92 0.14
C CYS A 117 -18.17 22.91 0.57
N ASP A 118 -19.10 23.21 -0.33
CA ASP A 118 -20.55 23.25 -0.07
C ASP A 118 -21.22 21.85 -0.15
N THR A 119 -20.75 20.95 -1.02
CA THR A 119 -21.33 19.60 -1.20
C THR A 119 -20.41 18.49 -0.70
N GLY A 120 -19.11 18.72 -0.60
CA GLY A 120 -18.11 17.71 -0.30
C GLY A 120 -17.84 16.73 -1.45
N GLU A 121 -18.30 17.04 -2.67
CA GLU A 121 -18.14 16.21 -3.85
C GLU A 121 -16.86 16.55 -4.63
N GLU A 122 -16.24 15.52 -5.24
CA GLU A 122 -15.18 15.66 -6.23
C GLU A 122 -15.85 15.84 -7.60
N ASP A 123 -15.84 17.06 -8.15
CA ASP A 123 -16.52 17.42 -9.41
C ASP A 123 -15.57 17.97 -10.48
N LEU A 124 -14.29 18.02 -10.18
CA LEU A 124 -13.22 18.47 -11.07
C LEU A 124 -12.17 17.38 -11.25
N PRO A 125 -11.45 17.39 -12.39
CA PRO A 125 -10.36 16.43 -12.62
C PRO A 125 -9.30 16.47 -11.51
N ARG A 126 -8.85 15.30 -11.08
CA ARG A 126 -7.73 15.13 -10.16
C ARG A 126 -6.43 15.62 -10.80
N VAL A 127 -5.56 16.25 -10.03
CA VAL A 127 -4.23 16.68 -10.46
C VAL A 127 -3.17 15.81 -9.80
N ASP A 128 -2.44 15.04 -10.63
CA ASP A 128 -1.44 14.09 -10.16
C ASP A 128 -0.03 14.58 -10.50
N PHE A 129 0.84 14.61 -9.49
CA PHE A 129 2.27 14.85 -9.67
C PHE A 129 2.97 13.50 -9.64
N ILE A 130 3.46 13.05 -10.80
CA ILE A 130 4.01 11.72 -10.98
C ILE A 130 5.39 11.78 -11.62
N HIS A 131 6.24 10.80 -11.29
CA HIS A 131 7.47 10.53 -12.02
C HIS A 131 7.26 9.35 -12.97
N ALA A 132 7.07 9.65 -14.26
CA ALA A 132 6.73 8.66 -15.27
C ALA A 132 7.95 8.02 -15.97
N ARG A 133 9.17 8.41 -15.58
CA ARG A 133 10.45 7.94 -16.18
C ARG A 133 11.11 6.94 -15.25
N ALA A 134 12.08 6.19 -15.79
CA ALA A 134 12.97 5.38 -14.97
C ALA A 134 13.72 6.24 -13.96
N LEU A 135 13.94 5.72 -12.77
CA LEU A 135 14.74 6.39 -11.75
C LEU A 135 16.19 6.57 -12.25
N PRO A 136 16.84 7.69 -11.91
CA PRO A 136 18.29 7.81 -12.07
C PRO A 136 18.99 6.67 -11.33
N ALA A 137 20.01 6.08 -11.95
CA ALA A 137 20.70 4.90 -11.40
C ALA A 137 21.25 5.11 -9.97
N ALA A 138 21.67 6.33 -9.63
CA ALA A 138 22.12 6.65 -8.29
C ALA A 138 20.99 6.59 -7.25
N VAL A 139 19.79 7.06 -7.61
CA VAL A 139 18.60 7.01 -6.74
C VAL A 139 18.11 5.57 -6.58
N ASP A 140 18.04 4.81 -7.67
CA ASP A 140 17.68 3.39 -7.63
C ASP A 140 18.67 2.58 -6.77
N GLY A 141 19.96 2.81 -6.96
CA GLY A 141 21.02 2.19 -6.16
C GLY A 141 20.90 2.52 -4.66
N GLU A 142 20.62 3.79 -4.32
CA GLU A 142 20.42 4.20 -2.93
C GLU A 142 19.18 3.55 -2.30
N MET A 143 18.08 3.43 -3.05
CA MET A 143 16.88 2.72 -2.60
C MET A 143 17.18 1.26 -2.26
N VAL A 144 17.90 0.56 -3.14
CA VAL A 144 18.27 -0.85 -2.94
C VAL A 144 19.22 -0.97 -1.74
N GLU A 145 20.25 -0.14 -1.64
CA GLU A 145 21.20 -0.16 -0.53
C GLU A 145 20.51 0.06 0.83
N ARG A 146 19.58 1.04 0.90
CA ARG A 146 18.83 1.30 2.14
C ARG A 146 17.94 0.11 2.49
N LEU A 147 17.27 -0.51 1.50
CA LEU A 147 16.46 -1.71 1.72
C LEU A 147 17.29 -2.85 2.29
N GLU A 148 18.41 -3.20 1.64
CA GLU A 148 19.26 -4.33 2.07
C GLU A 148 19.88 -4.09 3.44
N ARG A 149 20.30 -2.86 3.74
CA ARG A 149 20.86 -2.50 5.05
C ARG A 149 19.81 -2.53 6.17
N ALA A 150 18.59 -2.09 5.88
CA ALA A 150 17.52 -2.03 6.88
C ALA A 150 16.82 -3.38 7.12
N ALA A 151 16.70 -4.22 6.09
CA ALA A 151 15.91 -5.44 6.14
C ALA A 151 16.15 -6.34 7.37
N PRO A 152 17.39 -6.54 7.87
CA PRO A 152 17.64 -7.39 9.05
C PRO A 152 17.00 -6.87 10.34
N GLU A 153 16.55 -5.63 10.35
CA GLU A 153 15.93 -5.03 11.53
C GLU A 153 14.42 -5.23 11.59
N PHE A 154 13.79 -5.82 10.56
CA PHE A 154 12.34 -5.90 10.43
C PHE A 154 11.84 -7.35 10.38
N ASP A 155 10.73 -7.59 11.08
CA ASP A 155 10.01 -8.86 11.10
C ASP A 155 9.14 -9.06 9.86
N VAL A 156 8.63 -7.95 9.33
CA VAL A 156 7.73 -7.89 8.17
C VAL A 156 8.19 -6.78 7.23
N ILE A 157 8.25 -7.06 5.95
CA ILE A 157 8.48 -6.09 4.87
C ILE A 157 7.24 -6.11 3.97
N LEU A 158 6.46 -5.03 4.00
CA LEU A 158 5.33 -4.82 3.11
C LEU A 158 5.79 -3.99 1.92
N VAL A 159 5.54 -4.47 0.71
CA VAL A 159 5.96 -3.79 -0.53
C VAL A 159 4.73 -3.31 -1.28
N SER A 160 4.68 -2.01 -1.56
CA SER A 160 3.59 -1.34 -2.28
C SER A 160 4.10 -0.84 -3.64
N ASP A 161 3.84 -1.62 -4.71
CA ASP A 161 4.20 -1.32 -6.10
C ASP A 161 2.95 -0.81 -6.82
N GLN A 162 2.68 0.49 -6.66
CA GLN A 162 1.42 1.12 -7.05
C GLN A 162 1.53 1.99 -8.30
N ALA A 163 2.76 2.24 -8.82
CA ALA A 163 2.94 3.05 -10.01
C ALA A 163 2.30 2.43 -11.24
N GLU A 164 1.40 3.17 -11.87
CA GLU A 164 0.65 2.77 -13.07
C GLU A 164 1.39 3.10 -14.38
N THR A 165 2.65 3.48 -14.30
CA THR A 165 3.51 3.78 -15.45
C THR A 165 4.43 2.61 -15.78
N GLY A 166 4.80 2.45 -17.04
CA GLY A 166 5.66 1.35 -17.49
C GLY A 166 7.07 1.38 -16.90
N GLN A 167 7.59 2.56 -16.56
CA GLN A 167 8.96 2.77 -16.07
C GLN A 167 9.03 3.54 -14.76
N GLY A 168 7.97 4.23 -14.35
CA GLY A 168 7.92 4.97 -13.09
C GLY A 168 7.70 4.07 -11.90
N GLY A 169 7.80 4.69 -10.71
CA GLY A 169 7.72 3.99 -9.42
C GLY A 169 9.08 3.59 -8.88
N VAL A 170 9.11 3.28 -7.59
CA VAL A 170 10.35 2.96 -6.89
C VAL A 170 10.62 1.47 -6.78
N VAL A 171 9.63 0.61 -7.08
CA VAL A 171 9.79 -0.85 -7.05
C VAL A 171 10.34 -1.33 -8.40
N THR A 172 11.61 -1.00 -8.64
CA THR A 172 12.34 -1.32 -9.86
C THR A 172 12.70 -2.81 -9.97
N ALA A 173 13.29 -3.22 -11.10
CA ALA A 173 13.82 -4.57 -11.25
C ALA A 173 14.91 -4.86 -10.21
N ALA A 174 15.82 -3.90 -9.96
CA ALA A 174 16.87 -4.03 -8.95
C ALA A 174 16.29 -4.21 -7.53
N MET A 175 15.25 -3.46 -7.20
CA MET A 175 14.56 -3.61 -5.92
C MET A 175 13.88 -4.98 -5.78
N ARG A 176 13.23 -5.50 -6.84
CA ARG A 176 12.63 -6.85 -6.83
C ARG A 176 13.68 -7.95 -6.65
N GLU A 177 14.84 -7.81 -7.29
CA GLU A 177 15.97 -8.73 -7.10
C GLU A 177 16.54 -8.66 -5.68
N ALA A 178 16.64 -7.46 -5.09
CA ALA A 178 17.05 -7.29 -3.70
C ALA A 178 16.07 -7.98 -2.74
N LEU A 179 14.76 -7.82 -2.94
CA LEU A 179 13.74 -8.50 -2.13
C LEU A 179 13.88 -10.03 -2.19
N ALA A 180 14.15 -10.59 -3.38
CA ALA A 180 14.39 -12.03 -3.53
C ALA A 180 15.67 -12.48 -2.79
N ARG A 181 16.76 -11.67 -2.83
CA ARG A 181 17.97 -11.95 -2.04
C ARG A 181 17.71 -11.89 -0.53
N ILE A 182 16.95 -10.91 -0.08
CA ILE A 182 16.56 -10.77 1.33
C ILE A 182 15.72 -11.98 1.76
N ALA A 183 14.74 -12.40 0.95
CA ALA A 183 13.90 -13.57 1.24
C ALA A 183 14.75 -14.85 1.42
N ALA A 184 15.76 -15.04 0.56
CA ALA A 184 16.67 -16.18 0.66
C ALA A 184 17.59 -16.12 1.90
N ALA A 185 18.05 -14.92 2.28
CA ALA A 185 18.94 -14.71 3.41
C ALA A 185 18.21 -14.70 4.77
N GLN A 186 16.92 -14.33 4.78
CA GLN A 186 16.13 -14.14 5.99
C GLN A 186 14.76 -14.84 5.86
N PRO A 187 14.71 -16.19 5.88
CA PRO A 187 13.48 -16.95 5.64
C PRO A 187 12.38 -16.72 6.69
N GLU A 188 12.74 -16.20 7.87
CA GLU A 188 11.79 -15.86 8.93
C GLU A 188 11.12 -14.50 8.72
N THR A 189 11.68 -13.62 7.87
CA THR A 189 11.06 -12.33 7.55
C THR A 189 9.91 -12.54 6.58
N VAL A 190 8.74 -12.00 6.93
CA VAL A 190 7.59 -12.01 6.02
C VAL A 190 7.75 -10.88 5.02
N ILE A 191 7.99 -11.21 3.75
CA ILE A 191 7.99 -10.25 2.66
C ILE A 191 6.67 -10.39 1.90
N TRP A 192 5.83 -9.35 1.99
CA TRP A 192 4.48 -9.31 1.44
C TRP A 192 4.36 -8.20 0.40
N VAL A 193 4.01 -8.55 -0.82
CA VAL A 193 4.00 -7.64 -1.97
C VAL A 193 2.58 -7.42 -2.46
N ASP A 194 2.21 -6.16 -2.65
CA ASP A 194 1.05 -5.71 -3.40
C ASP A 194 1.52 -4.96 -4.65
N SER A 195 1.21 -5.48 -5.84
CA SER A 195 1.67 -4.91 -7.11
C SER A 195 0.55 -4.86 -8.13
N ARG A 196 0.23 -3.66 -8.61
CA ARG A 196 -0.83 -3.45 -9.60
C ARG A 196 -0.50 -4.04 -10.98
N LEU A 197 0.72 -3.86 -11.45
CA LEU A 197 1.06 -4.17 -12.86
C LEU A 197 2.13 -5.25 -13.03
N ARG A 198 2.85 -5.66 -11.98
CA ARG A 198 4.10 -6.40 -12.09
C ARG A 198 4.18 -7.62 -11.19
N ALA A 199 3.04 -8.12 -10.69
CA ALA A 199 2.97 -9.22 -9.73
C ALA A 199 3.80 -10.44 -10.17
N GLU A 200 3.75 -10.79 -11.46
CA GLU A 200 4.47 -11.93 -12.04
C GLU A 200 6.01 -11.80 -12.07
N HIS A 201 6.53 -10.60 -11.81
CA HIS A 201 7.98 -10.35 -11.81
C HIS A 201 8.64 -10.52 -10.45
N PHE A 202 7.87 -10.69 -9.37
CA PHE A 202 8.43 -10.96 -8.05
C PHE A 202 8.84 -12.44 -7.91
N ARG A 203 9.84 -12.71 -7.08
CA ARG A 203 10.38 -14.05 -6.84
C ARG A 203 10.61 -14.27 -5.35
N ASP A 204 10.29 -15.49 -4.89
CA ASP A 204 10.59 -16.00 -3.56
C ASP A 204 9.90 -15.24 -2.39
N VAL A 205 8.93 -14.39 -2.69
CA VAL A 205 8.15 -13.59 -1.73
C VAL A 205 6.66 -13.93 -1.81
N ILE A 206 5.88 -13.45 -0.83
CA ILE A 206 4.42 -13.58 -0.86
C ILE A 206 3.86 -12.46 -1.73
N VAL A 207 2.97 -12.79 -2.65
CA VAL A 207 2.36 -11.81 -3.55
C VAL A 207 0.85 -11.80 -3.37
N LYS A 208 0.27 -10.60 -3.20
CA LYS A 208 -1.16 -10.39 -3.02
C LYS A 208 -1.72 -9.45 -4.11
N PRO A 209 -2.10 -9.93 -5.25
CA PRO A 209 -2.92 -9.18 -6.20
C PRO A 209 -4.41 -9.25 -5.83
N ASN A 210 -5.23 -8.35 -6.37
CA ASN A 210 -6.65 -8.60 -6.50
C ASN A 210 -6.91 -9.57 -7.68
N ARG A 211 -8.17 -10.02 -7.85
CA ARG A 211 -8.52 -10.99 -8.90
C ARG A 211 -8.12 -10.51 -10.30
N SER A 212 -8.44 -9.28 -10.67
CA SER A 212 -8.13 -8.76 -12.01
C SER A 212 -6.62 -8.62 -12.25
N GLU A 213 -5.87 -8.22 -11.25
CA GLU A 213 -4.41 -8.16 -11.28
C GLU A 213 -3.79 -9.55 -11.38
N ALA A 214 -4.33 -10.54 -10.65
CA ALA A 214 -3.89 -11.94 -10.72
C ALA A 214 -4.16 -12.56 -12.08
N ASP A 215 -5.36 -12.34 -12.65
CA ASP A 215 -5.72 -12.80 -13.98
C ASP A 215 -4.78 -12.21 -15.04
N ALA A 216 -4.55 -10.90 -14.99
CA ALA A 216 -3.66 -10.20 -15.90
C ALA A 216 -2.20 -10.68 -15.78
N ALA A 217 -1.70 -10.85 -14.55
CA ALA A 217 -0.36 -11.38 -14.29
C ALA A 217 -0.21 -12.83 -14.81
N SER A 218 -1.22 -13.67 -14.58
CA SER A 218 -1.25 -15.05 -15.07
C SER A 218 -1.25 -15.11 -16.60
N LEU A 219 -2.04 -14.27 -17.25
CA LEU A 219 -2.08 -14.18 -18.71
C LEU A 219 -0.75 -13.71 -19.30
N ARG A 220 -0.10 -12.71 -18.68
CA ARG A 220 1.23 -12.24 -19.15
C ARG A 220 2.32 -13.29 -18.97
N ALA A 221 2.32 -14.01 -17.84
CA ALA A 221 3.35 -14.99 -17.52
C ALA A 221 3.15 -16.33 -18.22
N LEU A 222 1.91 -16.78 -18.40
CA LEU A 222 1.58 -18.17 -18.74
C LEU A 222 0.70 -18.30 -20.00
N GLY A 223 0.12 -17.21 -20.49
CA GLY A 223 -0.85 -17.22 -21.58
C GLY A 223 -2.24 -17.77 -21.19
N ARG A 224 -2.47 -18.11 -19.93
CA ARG A 224 -3.76 -18.57 -19.39
C ARG A 224 -3.88 -18.17 -17.91
N VAL A 225 -5.10 -18.23 -17.37
CA VAL A 225 -5.34 -18.01 -15.94
C VAL A 225 -5.15 -19.34 -15.21
N ASP A 226 -4.09 -19.42 -14.39
CA ASP A 226 -3.74 -20.55 -13.54
C ASP A 226 -2.93 -20.03 -12.33
N TYR A 227 -3.60 -19.85 -11.20
CA TYR A 227 -2.97 -19.27 -10.02
C TYR A 227 -1.95 -20.19 -9.34
N ALA A 228 -2.16 -21.52 -9.42
CA ALA A 228 -1.20 -22.47 -8.87
C ALA A 228 0.11 -22.46 -9.68
N GLU A 229 0.01 -22.38 -11.01
CA GLU A 229 1.17 -22.27 -11.88
C GLU A 229 1.83 -20.89 -11.76
N LEU A 230 1.03 -19.80 -11.67
CA LEU A 230 1.55 -18.44 -11.43
C LEU A 230 2.35 -18.39 -10.13
N ARG A 231 1.84 -18.97 -9.02
CA ARG A 231 2.59 -19.06 -7.77
C ARG A 231 3.93 -19.80 -7.97
N ARG A 232 3.91 -20.94 -8.67
CA ARG A 232 5.15 -21.71 -8.97
C ARG A 232 6.11 -20.92 -9.85
N HIS A 233 5.61 -20.19 -10.86
CA HIS A 233 6.40 -19.30 -11.71
C HIS A 233 7.14 -18.24 -10.88
N MET A 234 6.47 -17.64 -9.91
CA MET A 234 7.04 -16.67 -8.98
C MET A 234 7.90 -17.32 -7.87
N ARG A 235 7.88 -18.64 -7.72
CA ARG A 235 8.44 -19.36 -6.56
C ARG A 235 7.93 -18.81 -5.22
N ALA A 236 6.72 -18.24 -5.24
CA ALA A 236 6.14 -17.63 -4.07
C ALA A 236 5.74 -18.69 -3.04
N ARG A 237 6.03 -18.41 -1.75
CA ARG A 237 5.56 -19.27 -0.65
C ARG A 237 4.04 -19.35 -0.66
N PHE A 238 3.37 -18.23 -0.86
CA PHE A 238 1.92 -18.10 -1.02
C PHE A 238 1.61 -17.06 -2.09
N LEU A 239 0.50 -17.29 -2.83
CA LEU A 239 -0.19 -16.28 -3.62
C LEU A 239 -1.55 -16.07 -2.96
N VAL A 240 -1.88 -14.83 -2.61
CA VAL A 240 -3.14 -14.47 -1.95
C VAL A 240 -3.95 -13.57 -2.89
N VAL A 241 -4.99 -14.11 -3.50
CA VAL A 241 -5.83 -13.35 -4.45
C VAL A 241 -7.04 -12.81 -3.72
N THR A 242 -7.13 -11.49 -3.57
CA THR A 242 -8.30 -10.83 -2.98
C THR A 242 -9.41 -10.63 -4.01
N ASP A 243 -10.68 -10.81 -3.60
CA ASP A 243 -11.84 -10.73 -4.49
C ASP A 243 -13.02 -10.02 -3.83
N ALA A 244 -12.77 -8.80 -3.41
CA ALA A 244 -13.78 -7.92 -2.79
C ALA A 244 -14.69 -8.67 -1.79
N GLY A 245 -16.01 -8.65 -2.01
CA GLY A 245 -16.99 -9.31 -1.15
C GLY A 245 -16.93 -10.84 -1.13
N ALA A 246 -16.18 -11.50 -2.02
CA ALA A 246 -15.94 -12.94 -1.99
C ALA A 246 -14.80 -13.34 -1.03
N GLY A 247 -14.03 -12.37 -0.54
CA GLY A 247 -12.93 -12.60 0.39
C GLY A 247 -11.58 -12.78 -0.30
N ALA A 248 -10.84 -13.83 0.05
CA ALA A 248 -9.52 -14.10 -0.51
C ALA A 248 -9.32 -15.58 -0.81
N LEU A 249 -8.54 -15.87 -1.86
CA LEU A 249 -8.07 -17.20 -2.20
C LEU A 249 -6.60 -17.31 -1.80
N VAL A 250 -6.27 -18.27 -0.96
CA VAL A 250 -4.89 -18.57 -0.55
C VAL A 250 -4.40 -19.78 -1.36
N VAL A 251 -3.37 -19.57 -2.17
CA VAL A 251 -2.76 -20.61 -3.00
C VAL A 251 -1.37 -20.93 -2.44
N GLY A 252 -1.22 -22.14 -1.90
CA GLY A 252 0.03 -22.72 -1.38
C GLY A 252 0.49 -23.93 -2.20
N ASP A 253 1.23 -24.85 -1.54
CA ASP A 253 1.66 -26.11 -2.18
C ASP A 253 0.53 -27.14 -2.30
N GLY A 254 -0.50 -27.05 -1.46
CA GLY A 254 -1.68 -27.91 -1.50
C GLY A 254 -2.82 -27.29 -2.31
N ASP A 255 -4.03 -27.74 -2.02
CA ASP A 255 -5.24 -27.18 -2.63
C ASP A 255 -5.42 -25.71 -2.24
N ALA A 256 -5.91 -24.92 -3.16
CA ALA A 256 -6.22 -23.52 -2.90
C ALA A 256 -7.41 -23.40 -1.94
N VAL A 257 -7.30 -22.54 -0.94
CA VAL A 257 -8.29 -22.35 0.12
C VAL A 257 -9.00 -21.02 -0.05
N VAL A 258 -10.32 -21.04 -0.21
CA VAL A 258 -11.15 -19.84 -0.18
C VAL A 258 -11.38 -19.42 1.28
N VAL A 259 -11.00 -18.18 1.58
CA VAL A 259 -11.21 -17.55 2.88
C VAL A 259 -12.30 -16.49 2.73
N PRO A 260 -13.56 -16.79 3.10
CA PRO A 260 -14.66 -15.88 2.92
C PRO A 260 -14.47 -14.63 3.81
N THR A 261 -15.01 -13.51 3.35
CA THR A 261 -15.12 -12.30 4.15
C THR A 261 -16.53 -12.11 4.68
N ARG A 262 -16.68 -11.26 5.69
CA ARG A 262 -17.98 -10.79 6.15
C ARG A 262 -18.58 -9.89 5.06
N THR A 263 -19.82 -10.15 4.68
CA THR A 263 -20.56 -9.24 3.81
C THR A 263 -20.79 -7.92 4.54
N VAL A 264 -20.37 -6.83 3.90
CA VAL A 264 -20.60 -5.47 4.38
C VAL A 264 -21.61 -4.81 3.46
N GLU A 265 -22.78 -4.49 4.01
CA GLU A 265 -23.82 -3.75 3.29
C GLU A 265 -23.47 -2.26 3.29
N ASN A 266 -23.58 -1.62 2.11
CA ASN A 266 -23.35 -0.19 1.93
C ASN A 266 -21.99 0.30 2.48
N PRO A 267 -20.85 -0.14 1.90
CA PRO A 267 -19.55 0.39 2.30
C PRO A 267 -19.49 1.90 2.06
N VAL A 268 -18.87 2.62 3.00
CA VAL A 268 -18.72 4.09 2.91
C VAL A 268 -17.68 4.46 1.88
N ASP A 269 -16.53 3.77 1.90
CA ASP A 269 -15.44 3.96 0.93
C ASP A 269 -14.58 2.70 0.86
N ILE A 270 -14.39 2.18 -0.34
CA ILE A 270 -13.57 0.98 -0.57
C ILE A 270 -12.10 1.29 -0.84
N CYS A 271 -11.72 2.58 -0.88
CA CYS A 271 -10.35 3.00 -1.12
C CYS A 271 -9.44 2.53 0.01
N GLY A 272 -8.32 1.90 -0.32
CA GLY A 272 -7.37 1.36 0.66
C GLY A 272 -7.77 0.03 1.31
N ALA A 273 -8.86 -0.65 0.86
CA ALA A 273 -9.24 -1.97 1.36
C ALA A 273 -8.12 -3.01 1.17
N GLY A 274 -7.45 -3.00 0.02
CA GLY A 274 -6.30 -3.86 -0.27
C GLY A 274 -5.11 -3.57 0.64
N ASP A 275 -4.85 -2.29 0.92
CA ASP A 275 -3.76 -1.83 1.79
C ASP A 275 -3.98 -2.27 3.24
N SER A 276 -5.20 -2.08 3.74
CA SER A 276 -5.60 -2.49 5.09
C SER A 276 -5.61 -4.01 5.25
N PHE A 277 -6.06 -4.76 4.22
CA PHE A 277 -5.92 -6.21 4.17
C PHE A 277 -4.45 -6.62 4.27
N SER A 278 -3.56 -6.03 3.44
CA SER A 278 -2.14 -6.35 3.40
C SER A 278 -1.46 -6.11 4.75
N ALA A 279 -1.74 -4.96 5.39
CA ALA A 279 -1.20 -4.63 6.71
C ALA A 279 -1.61 -5.66 7.77
N GLY A 280 -2.91 -5.98 7.86
CA GLY A 280 -3.42 -6.95 8.83
C GLY A 280 -2.94 -8.37 8.55
N ALA A 281 -3.02 -8.81 7.28
CA ALA A 281 -2.65 -10.18 6.90
C ALA A 281 -1.15 -10.46 7.06
N ALA A 282 -0.27 -9.55 6.65
CA ALA A 282 1.18 -9.75 6.76
C ALA A 282 1.64 -9.84 8.22
N MET A 283 1.13 -8.96 9.08
CA MET A 283 1.41 -8.99 10.52
C MET A 283 0.86 -10.27 11.17
N ALA A 284 -0.38 -10.65 10.85
CA ALA A 284 -0.98 -11.88 11.35
C ALA A 284 -0.24 -13.13 10.88
N LEU A 285 0.27 -13.13 9.64
CA LEU A 285 1.09 -14.22 9.12
C LEU A 285 2.39 -14.37 9.91
N LYS A 286 3.06 -13.26 10.24
CA LYS A 286 4.28 -13.29 11.05
C LYS A 286 4.02 -13.92 12.43
N VAL A 287 2.88 -13.61 13.04
CA VAL A 287 2.51 -14.11 14.36
C VAL A 287 2.07 -15.57 14.33
N THR A 288 1.26 -15.96 13.34
CA THR A 288 0.60 -17.28 13.32
C THR A 288 1.34 -18.32 12.50
N GLY A 289 2.14 -17.93 11.52
CA GLY A 289 2.72 -18.81 10.51
C GLY A 289 1.70 -19.42 9.53
N ASP A 290 0.41 -19.10 9.67
CA ASP A 290 -0.72 -19.69 8.92
C ASP A 290 -1.31 -18.64 7.94
N ALA A 291 -1.19 -18.91 6.63
CA ALA A 291 -1.66 -18.02 5.58
C ALA A 291 -3.20 -17.90 5.53
N VAL A 292 -3.93 -18.95 5.92
CA VAL A 292 -5.41 -18.91 5.96
C VAL A 292 -5.89 -18.08 7.14
N ALA A 293 -5.27 -18.24 8.31
CA ALA A 293 -5.54 -17.39 9.48
C ALA A 293 -5.19 -15.92 9.19
N ALA A 294 -4.06 -15.68 8.52
CA ALA A 294 -3.62 -14.36 8.08
C ALA A 294 -4.63 -13.70 7.12
N ALA A 295 -5.07 -14.42 6.09
CA ALA A 295 -6.07 -13.92 5.15
C ALA A 295 -7.43 -13.62 5.83
N ARG A 296 -7.83 -14.46 6.80
CA ARG A 296 -9.03 -14.22 7.61
C ARG A 296 -8.92 -12.94 8.42
N PHE A 297 -7.77 -12.71 9.03
CA PHE A 297 -7.50 -11.47 9.79
C PHE A 297 -7.46 -10.25 8.86
N GLY A 298 -6.83 -10.34 7.68
CA GLY A 298 -6.84 -9.30 6.66
C GLY A 298 -8.24 -8.94 6.18
N ASN A 299 -9.10 -9.93 5.92
CA ASN A 299 -10.51 -9.72 5.57
C ASN A 299 -11.25 -8.96 6.69
N LEU A 300 -11.01 -9.29 7.94
CA LEU A 300 -11.63 -8.60 9.09
C LEU A 300 -11.19 -7.14 9.15
N VAL A 301 -9.89 -6.86 9.02
CA VAL A 301 -9.36 -5.49 8.97
C VAL A 301 -10.01 -4.70 7.84
N ALA A 302 -10.01 -5.24 6.62
CA ALA A 302 -10.60 -4.60 5.45
C ALA A 302 -12.10 -4.31 5.64
N SER A 303 -12.87 -5.25 6.23
CA SER A 303 -14.31 -5.07 6.47
C SER A 303 -14.63 -3.90 7.40
N ILE A 304 -13.70 -3.52 8.27
CA ILE A 304 -13.84 -2.39 9.19
C ILE A 304 -13.44 -1.08 8.50
N THR A 305 -12.35 -1.11 7.73
CA THR A 305 -11.82 0.11 7.10
C THR A 305 -12.73 0.67 6.03
N ILE A 306 -13.39 -0.17 5.24
CA ILE A 306 -14.35 0.25 4.19
C ILE A 306 -15.61 0.93 4.74
N MET A 307 -15.85 0.88 6.05
CA MET A 307 -16.93 1.62 6.73
C MET A 307 -16.52 3.04 7.13
N LYS A 308 -15.36 3.50 6.73
CA LYS A 308 -14.83 4.84 7.04
C LYS A 308 -14.60 5.63 5.75
N LYS A 309 -14.78 6.94 5.80
CA LYS A 309 -14.50 7.84 4.67
C LYS A 309 -12.99 7.92 4.41
N GLY A 310 -12.59 7.91 3.17
CA GLY A 310 -11.19 7.92 2.73
C GLY A 310 -10.49 6.59 3.01
N THR A 311 -9.15 6.62 3.05
CA THR A 311 -8.34 5.45 3.41
C THR A 311 -8.40 5.18 4.91
N GLY A 312 -9.50 4.53 5.36
CA GLY A 312 -9.75 4.25 6.78
C GLY A 312 -8.72 3.30 7.40
N THR A 313 -8.58 3.35 8.72
CA THR A 313 -7.76 2.41 9.49
C THR A 313 -8.59 1.69 10.55
N ALA A 314 -8.22 0.47 10.91
CA ALA A 314 -8.83 -0.28 12.02
C ALA A 314 -7.93 -0.20 13.26
N SER A 315 -8.57 -0.05 14.45
CA SER A 315 -7.85 -0.15 15.72
C SER A 315 -8.01 -1.55 16.34
N PRO A 316 -7.14 -1.96 17.28
CA PRO A 316 -7.29 -3.21 18.01
C PRO A 316 -8.67 -3.35 18.67
N GLU A 317 -9.19 -2.28 19.29
CA GLU A 317 -10.52 -2.27 19.91
C GLU A 317 -11.63 -2.49 18.86
N GLY A 318 -11.50 -1.85 17.69
CA GLY A 318 -12.44 -2.01 16.58
C GLY A 318 -12.46 -3.44 16.03
N ILE A 319 -11.28 -4.09 15.95
CA ILE A 319 -11.15 -5.49 15.55
C ILE A 319 -11.86 -6.40 16.57
N LEU A 320 -11.59 -6.21 17.87
CA LEU A 320 -12.18 -7.03 18.92
C LEU A 320 -13.71 -6.86 19.04
N ALA A 321 -14.22 -5.67 18.75
CA ALA A 321 -15.65 -5.40 18.77
C ALA A 321 -16.40 -6.00 17.55
N ALA A 322 -15.69 -6.32 16.48
CA ALA A 322 -16.26 -6.88 15.24
C ALA A 322 -16.23 -8.43 15.19
N CYS A 323 -15.69 -9.08 16.22
CA CYS A 323 -15.54 -10.55 16.34
C CYS A 323 -16.78 -11.29 16.84
#